data_502a7372896708e84964b4c6155efc56
#
_entry.id   502a7372896708e84964b4c6155efc56
#
_cell.length_a   1.000
_cell.length_b   1.000
_cell.length_c   1.000
_cell.angle_alpha   90.00
_cell.angle_beta   90.00
_cell.angle_gamma   90.00
#
_symmetry.space_group_name_H-M   'P 1'
#
loop_
_entity.id
_entity.type
_entity.pdbx_description
1 polymer ?
#
loop_
_entity_poly.entity_id
_entity_poly.type
_entity_poly.pdbx_seq_one_letter_code
_entity_poly.pdbx_strand_id
1 'polypeptide(L)'
;MISNHFLDRYKIIFFEKLKKKGALFVLRKIIKKTLNLTNIFIYPFVFFICLIIKVISPLFLIRFGNLNSQKIGPFSSGPELSLCEKENGLQPNDSYDIYCPSSTNFACNKQLLKMWKRVLRVHPVSKYFYNIMNLFSFGKVHLIKT
;
A
#
# COMPACT_ATOMS: atom_id res chain seq x y z
N MET A 1 -42.34 -41.77 -3.74
CA MET A 1 -41.41 -41.71 -4.92
C MET A 1 -41.03 -40.26 -5.30
N ILE A 2 -41.20 -39.27 -4.44
CA ILE A 2 -40.94 -37.82 -4.71
C ILE A 2 -39.67 -37.31 -4.04
N SER A 3 -39.06 -38.09 -3.15
CA SER A 3 -37.92 -37.63 -2.31
C SER A 3 -36.54 -37.58 -3.03
N ASN A 4 -36.31 -38.40 -4.05
CA ASN A 4 -34.98 -38.51 -4.67
C ASN A 4 -34.68 -37.38 -5.66
N HIS A 5 -35.69 -36.85 -6.34
CA HIS A 5 -35.51 -35.78 -7.33
C HIS A 5 -35.09 -34.43 -6.69
N PHE A 6 -35.52 -34.21 -5.43
CA PHE A 6 -35.18 -32.99 -4.70
C PHE A 6 -33.73 -33.03 -4.22
N LEU A 7 -33.25 -34.16 -3.75
CA LEU A 7 -31.90 -34.37 -3.29
C LEU A 7 -30.87 -34.28 -4.44
N ASP A 8 -31.21 -34.75 -5.63
CA ASP A 8 -30.32 -34.67 -6.79
C ASP A 8 -30.19 -33.23 -7.32
N ARG A 9 -31.25 -32.44 -7.30
CA ARG A 9 -31.20 -30.99 -7.63
C ARG A 9 -30.33 -30.21 -6.65
N TYR A 10 -30.39 -30.49 -5.36
CA TYR A 10 -29.53 -29.87 -4.35
C TYR A 10 -28.07 -30.24 -4.53
N LYS A 11 -27.76 -31.49 -4.88
CA LYS A 11 -26.41 -31.92 -5.18
C LYS A 11 -25.85 -31.20 -6.42
N ILE A 12 -26.59 -31.11 -7.49
CA ILE A 12 -26.17 -30.43 -8.71
C ILE A 12 -25.90 -28.94 -8.46
N ILE A 13 -26.80 -28.24 -7.76
CA ILE A 13 -26.63 -26.81 -7.43
C ILE A 13 -25.42 -26.61 -6.49
N PHE A 14 -25.20 -27.54 -5.56
CA PHE A 14 -24.06 -27.48 -4.65
C PHE A 14 -22.74 -27.72 -5.39
N PHE A 15 -22.67 -28.70 -6.29
CA PHE A 15 -21.50 -28.95 -7.14
C PHE A 15 -21.22 -27.80 -8.12
N GLU A 16 -22.22 -27.20 -8.71
CA GLU A 16 -22.02 -26.00 -9.55
C GLU A 16 -21.50 -24.79 -8.77
N LYS A 17 -22.02 -24.56 -7.56
CA LYS A 17 -21.49 -23.51 -6.65
C LYS A 17 -20.06 -23.77 -6.21
N LEU A 18 -19.70 -25.02 -5.92
CA LEU A 18 -18.31 -25.42 -5.61
C LEU A 18 -17.39 -25.25 -6.81
N LYS A 19 -17.82 -25.64 -8.00
CA LYS A 19 -17.05 -25.48 -9.24
C LYS A 19 -16.82 -24.00 -9.60
N LYS A 20 -17.84 -23.14 -9.45
CA LYS A 20 -17.73 -21.69 -9.62
C LYS A 20 -16.82 -21.03 -8.58
N LYS A 21 -16.90 -21.44 -7.30
CA LYS A 21 -16.00 -20.95 -6.24
C LYS A 21 -14.55 -21.38 -6.49
N GLY A 22 -14.33 -22.61 -6.94
CA GLY A 22 -12.99 -23.13 -7.27
C GLY A 22 -12.38 -22.38 -8.46
N ALA A 23 -13.13 -22.18 -9.54
CA ALA A 23 -12.69 -21.44 -10.72
C ALA A 23 -12.37 -19.97 -10.38
N LEU A 24 -13.20 -19.29 -9.60
CA LEU A 24 -12.95 -17.93 -9.13
C LEU A 24 -11.74 -17.85 -8.21
N PHE A 25 -11.50 -18.86 -7.39
CA PHE A 25 -10.32 -18.92 -6.52
C PHE A 25 -9.03 -19.08 -7.34
N VAL A 26 -9.04 -19.97 -8.34
CA VAL A 26 -7.93 -20.17 -9.24
C VAL A 26 -7.67 -18.91 -10.09
N LEU A 27 -8.72 -18.29 -10.64
CA LEU A 27 -8.60 -17.02 -11.37
C LEU A 27 -8.00 -15.92 -10.48
N ARG A 28 -8.45 -15.76 -9.24
CA ARG A 28 -7.88 -14.79 -8.30
C ARG A 28 -6.41 -15.10 -7.99
N LYS A 29 -6.03 -16.36 -7.90
CA LYS A 29 -4.64 -16.77 -7.65
C LYS A 29 -3.76 -16.50 -8.87
N ILE A 30 -4.27 -16.73 -10.08
CA ILE A 30 -3.57 -16.42 -11.34
C ILE A 30 -3.41 -14.89 -11.47
N ILE A 31 -4.47 -14.12 -11.28
CA ILE A 31 -4.43 -12.64 -11.33
C ILE A 31 -3.43 -12.08 -10.30
N LYS A 32 -3.43 -12.59 -9.06
CA LYS A 32 -2.41 -12.19 -8.08
C LYS A 32 -0.98 -12.53 -8.51
N LYS A 33 -0.78 -13.70 -9.13
CA LYS A 33 0.54 -14.12 -9.63
C LYS A 33 0.99 -13.25 -10.80
N THR A 34 0.08 -12.89 -11.72
CA THR A 34 0.38 -12.01 -12.86
C THR A 34 0.69 -10.59 -12.40
N LEU A 35 -0.06 -10.06 -11.41
CA LEU A 35 0.22 -8.77 -10.79
C LEU A 35 1.58 -8.75 -10.07
N ASN A 36 2.00 -9.87 -9.48
CA ASN A 36 3.33 -9.98 -8.89
C ASN A 36 4.45 -9.99 -9.94
N LEU A 37 4.21 -10.61 -11.11
CA LEU A 37 5.16 -10.58 -12.24
C LEU A 37 5.32 -9.16 -12.80
N THR A 38 4.23 -8.40 -12.92
CA THR A 38 4.28 -6.99 -13.34
C THR A 38 5.08 -6.15 -12.35
N ASN A 39 4.96 -6.43 -11.05
CA ASN A 39 5.76 -5.76 -10.03
C ASN A 39 7.27 -6.03 -10.22
N ILE A 40 7.69 -7.23 -10.65
CA ILE A 40 9.11 -7.55 -10.88
C ILE A 40 9.72 -6.62 -11.95
N PHE A 41 8.97 -6.24 -12.97
CA PHE A 41 9.45 -5.29 -13.99
C PHE A 41 9.43 -3.82 -13.50
N ILE A 42 8.54 -3.48 -12.58
CA ILE A 42 8.44 -2.13 -12.02
C ILE A 42 9.61 -1.84 -11.05
N TYR A 43 10.05 -2.82 -10.26
CA TYR A 43 11.10 -2.62 -9.25
C TYR A 43 12.43 -2.11 -9.80
N PRO A 44 13.01 -2.63 -10.90
CA PRO A 44 14.27 -2.10 -11.43
C PRO A 44 14.11 -0.65 -11.93
N PHE A 45 12.98 -0.29 -12.52
CA PHE A 45 12.71 1.07 -12.95
C PHE A 45 12.59 2.04 -11.76
N VAL A 46 11.84 1.65 -10.72
CA VAL A 46 11.73 2.45 -9.49
C VAL A 46 13.08 2.55 -8.77
N PHE A 47 13.89 1.49 -8.77
CA PHE A 47 15.24 1.52 -8.21
C PHE A 47 16.13 2.56 -8.91
N PHE A 48 16.08 2.64 -10.24
CA PHE A 48 16.82 3.64 -11.00
C PHE A 48 16.39 5.07 -10.64
N ILE A 49 15.09 5.31 -10.49
CA ILE A 49 14.56 6.60 -10.02
C ILE A 49 15.03 6.89 -8.59
N CYS A 50 15.07 5.90 -7.70
CA CYS A 50 15.59 6.06 -6.34
C CYS A 50 17.07 6.49 -6.32
N LEU A 51 17.89 6.00 -7.25
CA LEU A 51 19.27 6.44 -7.40
C LEU A 51 19.35 7.91 -7.84
N ILE A 52 18.50 8.32 -8.78
CA ILE A 52 18.40 9.73 -9.21
C ILE A 52 17.99 10.62 -8.03
N ILE A 53 16.99 10.23 -7.26
CA ILE A 53 16.54 10.94 -6.04
C ILE A 53 17.71 11.06 -5.05
N LYS A 54 18.52 10.03 -4.89
CA LYS A 54 19.69 10.05 -4.02
C LYS A 54 20.75 11.05 -4.48
N VAL A 55 21.00 11.15 -5.79
CA VAL A 55 21.95 12.10 -6.36
C VAL A 55 21.46 13.54 -6.17
N ILE A 56 20.16 13.79 -6.31
CA ILE A 56 19.52 15.12 -6.14
C ILE A 56 19.35 15.48 -4.66
N SER A 57 19.43 14.51 -3.76
CA SER A 57 19.18 14.69 -2.31
C SER A 57 19.89 15.87 -1.64
N PRO A 58 21.15 16.27 -2.00
CA PRO A 58 21.79 17.45 -1.42
C PRO A 58 21.12 18.77 -1.81
N LEU A 59 20.42 18.82 -2.95
CA LEU A 59 19.73 20.01 -3.44
C LEU A 59 18.25 20.02 -3.03
N PHE A 60 17.62 18.85 -3.05
CA PHE A 60 16.19 18.72 -2.78
C PHE A 60 15.88 17.38 -2.10
N LEU A 61 15.45 17.45 -0.84
CA LEU A 61 15.19 16.26 -0.04
C LEU A 61 13.76 15.75 -0.24
N ILE A 62 13.62 14.64 -0.96
CA ILE A 62 12.33 13.91 -1.08
C ILE A 62 12.30 12.81 -0.03
N ARG A 63 11.23 12.75 0.76
CA ARG A 63 11.03 11.72 1.79
C ARG A 63 9.74 10.96 1.58
N PHE A 64 9.78 9.68 1.96
CA PHE A 64 8.64 8.77 1.84
C PHE A 64 8.21 8.30 3.24
N GLY A 65 6.94 8.49 3.56
CA GLY A 65 6.32 8.02 4.80
C GLY A 65 5.31 6.91 4.55
N ASN A 66 5.12 6.03 5.52
CA ASN A 66 4.10 5.00 5.48
C ASN A 66 2.97 5.32 6.47
N LEU A 67 1.76 5.53 5.95
CA LEU A 67 0.56 5.68 6.78
C LEU A 67 0.08 4.30 7.22
N ASN A 68 0.14 4.00 8.53
CA ASN A 68 -0.37 2.75 9.05
C ASN A 68 -1.90 2.74 9.06
N SER A 69 -2.50 2.72 7.87
CA SER A 69 -3.95 2.81 7.65
C SER A 69 -4.76 1.60 8.13
N GLN A 70 -4.11 0.56 8.65
CA GLN A 70 -4.77 -0.65 9.13
C GLN A 70 -5.21 -0.56 10.60
N LYS A 71 -4.51 0.25 11.40
CA LYS A 71 -4.78 0.43 12.84
C LYS A 71 -5.10 1.89 13.13
N ILE A 72 -6.22 2.15 13.83
CA ILE A 72 -6.72 3.51 14.06
C ILE A 72 -5.76 4.39 14.86
N GLY A 73 -5.12 3.87 15.92
CA GLY A 73 -4.19 4.61 16.75
C GLY A 73 -3.00 5.15 15.94
N PRO A 74 -2.11 4.31 15.39
CA PRO A 74 -0.99 4.77 14.58
C PRO A 74 -1.41 5.55 13.32
N PHE A 75 -2.63 5.32 12.81
CA PHE A 75 -3.14 6.04 11.65
C PHE A 75 -3.54 7.47 11.97
N SER A 76 -3.99 7.75 13.19
CA SER A 76 -4.29 9.11 13.65
C SER A 76 -3.04 9.82 14.18
N SER A 77 -2.31 9.21 15.11
CA SER A 77 -1.20 9.86 15.80
C SER A 77 0.10 9.95 15.00
N GLY A 78 0.39 8.96 14.14
CA GLY A 78 1.65 8.93 13.40
C GLY A 78 1.84 10.14 12.47
N PRO A 79 0.90 10.44 11.56
CA PRO A 79 1.00 11.62 10.71
C PRO A 79 0.99 12.93 11.47
N GLU A 80 0.18 13.03 12.53
CA GLU A 80 0.09 14.22 13.39
C GLU A 80 1.43 14.50 14.07
N LEU A 81 2.05 13.47 14.68
CA LEU A 81 3.36 13.57 15.29
C LEU A 81 4.42 14.05 14.28
N SER A 82 4.42 13.48 13.07
CA SER A 82 5.35 13.86 12.01
C SER A 82 5.19 15.33 11.58
N LEU A 83 3.96 15.85 11.54
CA LEU A 83 3.69 17.26 11.26
C LEU A 83 4.18 18.16 12.41
N CYS A 84 3.86 17.81 13.65
CA CYS A 84 4.32 18.54 14.82
C CYS A 84 5.85 18.57 14.94
N GLU A 85 6.53 17.46 14.65
CA GLU A 85 8.00 17.41 14.63
C GLU A 85 8.58 18.32 13.55
N LYS A 86 7.93 18.41 12.39
CA LYS A 86 8.33 19.29 11.30
C LYS A 86 8.13 20.77 11.67
N GLU A 87 7.00 21.12 12.25
CA GLU A 87 6.69 22.49 12.73
C GLU A 87 7.66 22.95 13.81
N ASN A 88 8.09 22.03 14.69
CA ASN A 88 9.06 22.32 15.75
C ASN A 88 10.53 22.26 15.29
N GLY A 89 10.79 22.08 14.00
CA GLY A 89 12.15 22.05 13.45
C GLY A 89 12.95 20.77 13.78
N LEU A 90 12.31 19.74 14.35
CA LEU A 90 12.93 18.45 14.62
C LEU A 90 13.13 17.61 13.35
N GLN A 91 12.44 17.97 12.28
CA GLN A 91 12.59 17.40 10.96
C GLN A 91 12.92 18.48 9.92
N PRO A 92 13.57 18.12 8.78
CA PRO A 92 13.91 19.09 7.74
C PRO A 92 12.65 19.79 7.20
N ASN A 93 12.61 21.12 7.31
CA ASN A 93 11.46 21.92 6.83
C ASN A 93 11.37 21.93 5.31
N ASP A 94 12.53 21.95 4.61
CA ASP A 94 12.62 22.03 3.16
C ASP A 94 12.53 20.65 2.49
N SER A 95 11.82 19.70 3.12
CA SER A 95 11.63 18.37 2.55
C SER A 95 10.29 18.22 1.84
N TYR A 96 10.30 17.50 0.72
CA TYR A 96 9.10 17.10 0.00
C TYR A 96 8.62 15.74 0.48
N ASP A 97 7.60 15.73 1.32
CA ASP A 97 7.11 14.55 2.00
C ASP A 97 5.95 13.91 1.23
N ILE A 98 6.10 12.62 0.88
CA ILE A 98 5.09 11.83 0.18
C ILE A 98 4.75 10.62 1.02
N TYR A 99 3.48 10.41 1.29
CA TYR A 99 3.00 9.30 2.08
C TYR A 99 2.36 8.21 1.23
N CYS A 100 2.56 6.95 1.62
CA CYS A 100 1.85 5.81 1.05
C CYS A 100 0.91 5.19 2.09
N PRO A 101 -0.31 4.79 1.72
CA PRO A 101 -1.14 4.00 2.61
C PRO A 101 -0.58 2.58 2.72
N SER A 102 -0.55 1.99 3.91
CA SER A 102 -0.10 0.60 4.14
C SER A 102 -0.89 -0.40 3.30
N SER A 103 -2.18 -0.12 3.07
CA SER A 103 -3.04 -0.88 2.17
C SER A 103 -3.77 0.07 1.23
N THR A 104 -3.73 -0.23 -0.07
CA THR A 104 -4.46 0.51 -1.11
C THR A 104 -5.97 0.25 -1.07
N ASN A 105 -6.36 -0.94 -0.61
CA ASN A 105 -7.74 -1.43 -0.68
C ASN A 105 -8.47 -1.35 0.67
N PHE A 106 -7.75 -1.17 1.77
CA PHE A 106 -8.33 -1.18 3.11
C PHE A 106 -7.71 -0.09 3.98
N ALA A 107 -8.55 0.83 4.44
CA ALA A 107 -8.24 1.73 5.54
C ALA A 107 -9.26 1.47 6.65
N CYS A 108 -8.79 1.35 7.89
CA CYS A 108 -9.65 1.13 9.06
C CYS A 108 -10.68 2.27 9.24
N ASN A 109 -10.34 3.47 8.78
CA ASN A 109 -11.24 4.61 8.74
C ASN A 109 -11.05 5.39 7.43
N LYS A 110 -12.05 5.32 6.56
CA LYS A 110 -12.04 6.00 5.25
C LYS A 110 -12.14 7.52 5.37
N GLN A 111 -12.86 8.00 6.39
CA GLN A 111 -13.02 9.44 6.62
C GLN A 111 -11.68 10.06 7.06
N LEU A 112 -10.98 9.40 7.96
CA LEU A 112 -9.65 9.83 8.41
C LEU A 112 -8.65 9.83 7.23
N LEU A 113 -8.71 8.82 6.35
CA LEU A 113 -7.90 8.81 5.12
C LEU A 113 -8.20 10.01 4.21
N LYS A 114 -9.48 10.37 4.09
CA LYS A 114 -9.89 11.55 3.31
C LYS A 114 -9.38 12.86 3.93
N MET A 115 -9.37 12.94 5.25
CA MET A 115 -8.79 14.09 5.97
C MET A 115 -7.28 14.19 5.74
N TRP A 116 -6.54 13.10 5.91
CA TRP A 116 -5.09 13.09 5.65
C TRP A 116 -4.73 13.43 4.22
N LYS A 117 -5.51 13.01 3.22
CA LYS A 117 -5.29 13.38 1.82
C LYS A 117 -5.44 14.88 1.51
N ARG A 118 -6.06 15.64 2.40
CA ARG A 118 -6.16 17.11 2.26
C ARG A 118 -4.93 17.83 2.79
N VAL A 119 -4.28 17.25 3.79
CA VAL A 119 -3.13 17.84 4.49
C VAL A 119 -1.82 17.26 3.98
N LEU A 120 -1.79 15.97 3.67
CA LEU A 120 -0.60 15.23 3.25
C LEU A 120 -0.69 14.84 1.78
N ARG A 121 0.47 14.75 1.12
CA ARG A 121 0.58 14.21 -0.23
C ARG A 121 0.56 12.67 -0.16
N VAL A 122 -0.61 12.07 -0.34
CA VAL A 122 -0.81 10.62 -0.23
C VAL A 122 -0.96 10.00 -1.61
N HIS A 123 0.02 9.21 -2.03
CA HIS A 123 0.03 8.51 -3.31
C HIS A 123 0.28 7.01 -3.16
N PRO A 124 -0.53 6.14 -3.80
CA PRO A 124 -0.35 4.68 -3.68
C PRO A 124 0.96 4.19 -4.32
N VAL A 125 1.44 4.87 -5.37
CA VAL A 125 2.69 4.53 -6.08
C VAL A 125 3.92 4.73 -5.19
N SER A 126 3.88 5.67 -4.24
CA SER A 126 4.99 5.93 -3.30
C SER A 126 5.35 4.71 -2.42
N LYS A 127 4.49 3.70 -2.35
CA LYS A 127 4.78 2.44 -1.67
C LYS A 127 5.96 1.69 -2.28
N TYR A 128 6.12 1.71 -3.59
CA TYR A 128 7.25 1.07 -4.26
C TYR A 128 8.56 1.76 -3.90
N PHE A 129 8.56 3.10 -3.89
CA PHE A 129 9.71 3.91 -3.47
C PHE A 129 10.04 3.69 -1.99
N TYR A 130 9.04 3.72 -1.12
CA TYR A 130 9.21 3.44 0.31
C TYR A 130 9.86 2.07 0.54
N ASN A 131 9.39 1.02 -0.14
CA ASN A 131 9.91 -0.33 0.00
C ASN A 131 11.37 -0.44 -0.45
N ILE A 132 11.74 0.19 -1.57
CA ILE A 132 13.11 0.20 -2.07
C ILE A 132 14.01 1.00 -1.13
N MET A 133 13.60 2.22 -0.75
CA MET A 133 14.36 3.05 0.17
C MET A 133 14.57 2.38 1.54
N ASN A 134 13.58 1.62 2.01
CA ASN A 134 13.69 0.87 3.26
C ASN A 134 14.64 -0.35 3.16
N LEU A 135 14.79 -0.93 1.97
CA LEU A 135 15.67 -2.07 1.75
C LEU A 135 17.15 -1.66 1.77
N PHE A 136 17.46 -0.47 1.31
CA PHE A 136 18.84 0.01 1.17
C PHE A 136 19.23 1.02 2.25
N SER A 137 20.45 0.90 2.77
CA SER A 137 20.97 1.80 3.81
C SER A 137 21.00 3.27 3.39
N PHE A 138 21.24 3.57 2.10
CA PHE A 138 21.22 4.93 1.57
C PHE A 138 19.83 5.58 1.58
N GLY A 139 18.79 4.76 1.60
CA GLY A 139 17.39 5.23 1.62
C GLY A 139 16.91 5.74 2.97
N LYS A 140 17.63 5.46 4.07
CA LYS A 140 17.18 5.82 5.43
C LYS A 140 16.95 7.31 5.63
N VAL A 141 17.70 8.17 4.94
CA VAL A 141 17.55 9.64 4.99
C VAL A 141 16.24 10.08 4.31
N HIS A 142 15.76 9.28 3.37
CA HIS A 142 14.53 9.51 2.61
C HIS A 142 13.28 8.87 3.25
N LEU A 143 13.39 8.31 4.47
CA LEU A 143 12.27 7.70 5.17
C LEU A 143 11.80 8.59 6.32
N ILE A 144 10.49 8.82 6.36
CA ILE A 144 9.83 9.46 7.50
C ILE A 144 9.55 8.35 8.53
N LYS A 145 10.09 8.50 9.73
CA LYS A 145 9.79 7.62 10.86
C LYS A 145 8.45 8.06 11.45
N THR A 146 7.42 7.28 11.29
CA THR A 146 6.08 7.48 11.89
C THR A 146 5.76 6.38 12.87
#